data_4b1a6c6c97c17ac1fb32a66a4b5bb17b
#
_entry.id   4b1a6c6c97c17ac1fb32a66a4b5bb17b
#
_cell.length_a   1.000
_cell.length_b   1.000
_cell.length_c   1.000
_cell.angle_alpha   90.00
_cell.angle_beta   90.00
_cell.angle_gamma   90.00
#
_symmetry.space_group_name_H-M   'P 1'
#
loop_
_entity.id
_entity.type
_entity.pdbx_description
1 polymer ?
#
loop_
_entity_poly.entity_id
_entity_poly.type
_entity_poly.pdbx_seq_one_letter_code
_entity_poly.pdbx_strand_id
1 'polypeptide(L)'
;VIPLYTPECRECSYCTSGRTNLCQAIRETQGQGVMPDGSSRFSLNGEKLFHYMGTSTFANHTVLPEIAVAKVREDAPFEKICYIGCGVTTGIGAVINTAKVEPGDNVVVFGLGGIGLNVLQGARLVGADKIIGVDINPARREIAEKFGMTHFVNPLEVEGDLVPYLVDLTDGGADHSFECIGNVDLMRQALECCHKGWGKSTIIGVAPAGAEIATRPFQLVTGRVWQGSA
;
A
#
# COMPACT_ATOMS: atom_id res chain seq x y z
N VAL A 1 11.18 -3.80 -19.10
CA VAL A 1 11.56 -3.18 -17.81
C VAL A 1 10.33 -2.78 -17.03
N ILE A 2 10.45 -2.69 -15.72
CA ILE A 2 9.45 -2.10 -14.84
C ILE A 2 10.03 -0.78 -14.34
N PRO A 3 9.37 0.36 -14.60
CA PRO A 3 9.82 1.65 -14.12
C PRO A 3 9.47 1.85 -12.63
N LEU A 4 10.32 2.56 -11.93
CA LEU A 4 10.11 3.02 -10.58
C LEU A 4 9.97 4.55 -10.58
N TYR A 5 8.88 5.06 -10.05
CA TYR A 5 8.60 6.50 -10.05
C TYR A 5 9.39 7.29 -9.00
N THR A 6 10.04 6.62 -8.06
CA THR A 6 10.94 7.24 -7.07
C THR A 6 12.33 6.65 -7.20
N PRO A 7 13.14 7.05 -8.20
CA PRO A 7 14.52 6.61 -8.31
C PRO A 7 15.35 7.17 -7.16
N GLU A 8 16.34 6.40 -6.70
CA GLU A 8 17.27 6.83 -5.67
C GLU A 8 18.37 7.73 -6.22
N CYS A 9 18.77 8.77 -5.48
CA CYS A 9 19.92 9.60 -5.83
C CYS A 9 21.25 9.06 -5.28
N ARG A 10 21.23 8.12 -4.33
CA ARG A 10 22.36 7.51 -3.60
C ARG A 10 23.14 8.45 -2.69
N GLU A 11 22.74 9.71 -2.56
CA GLU A 11 23.46 10.75 -1.83
C GLU A 11 22.70 11.27 -0.62
N CYS A 12 21.37 11.41 -0.70
CA CYS A 12 20.59 11.95 0.41
C CYS A 12 20.53 10.96 1.59
N SER A 13 20.22 11.48 2.77
CA SER A 13 20.18 10.70 4.01
C SER A 13 19.24 9.48 3.96
N TYR A 14 18.15 9.56 3.21
CA TYR A 14 17.25 8.42 3.01
C TYR A 14 17.91 7.32 2.16
N CYS A 15 18.54 7.69 1.05
CA CYS A 15 19.21 6.72 0.19
C CYS A 15 20.38 6.05 0.91
N THR A 16 21.21 6.83 1.61
CA THR A 16 22.37 6.30 2.35
C THR A 16 21.98 5.48 3.58
N SER A 17 20.75 5.65 4.11
CA SER A 17 20.23 4.81 5.20
C SER A 17 19.44 3.58 4.73
N GLY A 18 19.40 3.32 3.43
CA GLY A 18 18.63 2.19 2.84
C GLY A 18 17.13 2.44 2.67
N ARG A 19 16.65 3.65 2.92
CA ARG A 19 15.24 4.04 2.73
C ARG A 19 15.04 4.76 1.40
N THR A 20 15.45 4.14 0.32
CA THR A 20 15.54 4.73 -1.01
C THR A 20 14.19 5.16 -1.60
N ASN A 21 13.10 4.50 -1.19
CA ASN A 21 11.73 4.86 -1.53
C ASN A 21 11.32 6.26 -1.02
N LEU A 22 12.07 6.84 -0.08
CA LEU A 22 11.86 8.17 0.46
C LEU A 22 12.90 9.19 -0.05
N CYS A 23 13.57 8.93 -1.17
CA CYS A 23 14.54 9.83 -1.77
C CYS A 23 13.98 11.25 -1.90
N GLN A 24 14.73 12.24 -1.37
CA GLN A 24 14.28 13.64 -1.37
C GLN A 24 14.63 14.35 -2.69
N ALA A 25 15.77 14.04 -3.29
CA ALA A 25 16.23 14.75 -4.47
C ALA A 25 15.28 14.65 -5.67
N ILE A 26 14.66 13.48 -5.88
CA ILE A 26 13.73 13.30 -7.00
C ILE A 26 12.46 14.16 -6.86
N ARG A 27 12.04 14.48 -5.64
CA ARG A 27 10.81 15.22 -5.40
C ARG A 27 10.85 16.65 -5.89
N GLU A 28 12.02 17.23 -5.98
CA GLU A 28 12.23 18.62 -6.47
C GLU A 28 11.84 18.74 -7.95
N THR A 29 12.19 17.77 -8.77
CA THR A 29 11.92 17.78 -10.21
C THR A 29 10.62 17.03 -10.57
N GLN A 30 10.32 15.93 -9.90
CA GLN A 30 9.12 15.14 -10.12
C GLN A 30 7.83 15.94 -9.86
N GLY A 31 7.78 16.73 -8.77
CA GLY A 31 6.65 17.59 -8.46
C GLY A 31 6.43 18.72 -9.46
N GLN A 32 7.46 19.11 -10.20
CA GLN A 32 7.40 20.07 -11.30
C GLN A 32 7.07 19.42 -12.65
N GLY A 33 6.96 18.10 -12.72
CA GLY A 33 6.70 17.37 -13.96
C GLY A 33 7.84 17.43 -14.95
N VAL A 34 9.10 17.44 -14.49
CA VAL A 34 10.29 17.48 -15.31
C VAL A 34 11.25 16.34 -14.99
N MET A 35 12.18 16.09 -15.90
CA MET A 35 13.32 15.19 -15.68
C MET A 35 14.29 15.76 -14.63
N PRO A 36 15.21 14.96 -14.06
CA PRO A 36 16.21 15.44 -13.11
C PRO A 36 17.07 16.61 -13.61
N ASP A 37 17.22 16.74 -14.92
CA ASP A 37 17.93 17.86 -15.58
C ASP A 37 17.07 19.12 -15.80
N GLY A 38 15.82 19.14 -15.28
CA GLY A 38 14.85 20.22 -15.45
C GLY A 38 14.18 20.28 -16.83
N SER A 39 14.49 19.36 -17.73
CA SER A 39 13.92 19.33 -19.07
C SER A 39 12.68 18.43 -19.18
N SER A 40 12.00 18.48 -20.33
CA SER A 40 11.01 17.50 -20.75
C SER A 40 11.40 16.89 -22.10
N ARG A 41 11.08 15.63 -22.29
CA ARG A 41 11.26 14.91 -23.53
C ARG A 41 10.00 14.91 -24.41
N PHE A 42 8.91 15.51 -23.91
CA PHE A 42 7.63 15.56 -24.60
C PHE A 42 7.26 16.98 -25.00
N SER A 43 6.67 17.09 -26.20
CA SER A 43 6.09 18.34 -26.67
C SER A 43 4.86 18.07 -27.54
N LEU A 44 3.94 19.02 -27.59
CA LEU A 44 2.78 19.04 -28.48
C LEU A 44 2.75 20.39 -29.20
N ASN A 45 2.80 20.38 -30.53
CA ASN A 45 2.83 21.59 -31.35
C ASN A 45 3.93 22.60 -30.95
N GLY A 46 5.07 22.10 -30.47
CA GLY A 46 6.19 22.92 -30.01
C GLY A 46 6.10 23.37 -28.56
N GLU A 47 5.00 23.13 -27.88
CA GLU A 47 4.84 23.43 -26.45
C GLU A 47 5.31 22.25 -25.61
N LYS A 48 6.00 22.55 -24.50
CA LYS A 48 6.51 21.56 -23.55
C LYS A 48 5.34 20.87 -22.82
N LEU A 49 5.36 19.54 -22.80
CA LEU A 49 4.49 18.72 -21.96
C LEU A 49 5.24 18.26 -20.71
N PHE A 50 4.54 18.21 -19.60
CA PHE A 50 5.10 17.75 -18.33
C PHE A 50 5.15 16.23 -18.25
N HIS A 51 6.15 15.72 -17.52
CA HIS A 51 6.26 14.31 -17.18
C HIS A 51 5.33 13.97 -16.01
N TYR A 52 4.53 12.91 -16.14
CA TYR A 52 3.76 12.39 -15.02
C TYR A 52 4.64 11.50 -14.15
N MET A 53 4.82 11.87 -12.88
CA MET A 53 5.59 11.14 -11.87
C MET A 53 7.03 10.78 -12.33
N GLY A 54 7.64 11.56 -13.19
CA GLY A 54 8.98 11.31 -13.73
C GLY A 54 9.12 10.10 -14.65
N THR A 55 8.04 9.35 -14.90
CA THR A 55 8.05 8.11 -15.70
C THR A 55 7.32 8.23 -17.02
N SER A 56 6.14 8.88 -17.03
CA SER A 56 5.31 9.13 -18.24
C SER A 56 5.13 7.91 -19.13
N THR A 57 4.73 6.78 -18.55
CA THR A 57 4.66 5.48 -19.23
C THR A 57 3.43 5.30 -20.13
N PHE A 58 2.52 6.27 -20.23
CA PHE A 58 1.46 6.31 -21.24
C PHE A 58 2.02 6.80 -22.59
N ALA A 59 3.10 6.17 -23.04
CA ALA A 59 3.78 6.45 -24.28
C ALA A 59 4.43 5.17 -24.83
N ASN A 60 4.64 5.10 -26.16
CA ASN A 60 5.35 3.96 -26.77
C ASN A 60 6.83 3.90 -26.38
N HIS A 61 7.40 5.05 -26.06
CA HIS A 61 8.78 5.18 -25.60
C HIS A 61 8.82 6.16 -24.43
N THR A 62 9.67 5.87 -23.45
CA THR A 62 9.96 6.78 -22.34
C THR A 62 11.47 6.84 -22.10
N VAL A 63 11.95 7.95 -21.56
CA VAL A 63 13.34 8.12 -21.17
C VAL A 63 13.40 8.23 -19.65
N LEU A 64 14.13 7.34 -19.04
CA LEU A 64 14.24 7.21 -17.59
C LEU A 64 15.70 7.06 -17.18
N PRO A 65 16.09 7.50 -15.98
CA PRO A 65 17.38 7.11 -15.39
C PRO A 65 17.48 5.58 -15.30
N GLU A 66 18.65 5.03 -15.58
CA GLU A 66 18.89 3.58 -15.49
C GLU A 66 18.55 3.05 -14.09
N ILE A 67 18.83 3.81 -13.04
CA ILE A 67 18.51 3.46 -11.65
C ILE A 67 16.99 3.35 -11.38
N ALA A 68 16.16 3.94 -12.24
CA ALA A 68 14.71 3.95 -12.10
C ALA A 68 14.03 2.77 -12.81
N VAL A 69 14.77 1.80 -13.32
CA VAL A 69 14.20 0.67 -14.06
C VAL A 69 14.73 -0.68 -13.55
N ALA A 70 13.83 -1.64 -13.42
CA ALA A 70 14.17 -3.02 -13.15
C ALA A 70 13.99 -3.85 -14.43
N LYS A 71 15.04 -4.57 -14.84
CA LYS A 71 14.96 -5.51 -15.96
C LYS A 71 14.12 -6.72 -15.55
N VAL A 72 13.18 -7.11 -16.41
CA VAL A 72 12.36 -8.32 -16.24
C VAL A 72 12.64 -9.29 -17.38
N ARG A 73 12.15 -10.52 -17.26
CA ARG A 73 12.23 -11.54 -18.31
C ARG A 73 11.60 -11.03 -19.61
N GLU A 74 12.17 -11.38 -20.74
CA GLU A 74 11.69 -10.94 -22.06
C GLU A 74 10.31 -11.52 -22.42
N ASP A 75 10.00 -12.71 -21.91
CA ASP A 75 8.73 -13.42 -22.10
C ASP A 75 7.66 -13.04 -21.05
N ALA A 76 7.92 -12.07 -20.19
CA ALA A 76 6.95 -11.64 -19.18
C ALA A 76 5.75 -10.92 -19.83
N PRO A 77 4.50 -11.37 -19.57
CA PRO A 77 3.32 -10.79 -20.18
C PRO A 77 3.05 -9.38 -19.64
N PHE A 78 3.03 -8.38 -20.51
CA PHE A 78 2.87 -6.97 -20.13
C PHE A 78 1.60 -6.69 -19.32
N GLU A 79 0.50 -7.34 -19.68
CA GLU A 79 -0.80 -7.20 -19.00
C GLU A 79 -0.79 -7.67 -17.55
N LYS A 80 0.21 -8.44 -17.14
CA LYS A 80 0.39 -8.90 -15.76
C LYS A 80 1.45 -8.11 -15.02
N ILE A 81 2.57 -7.82 -15.67
CA ILE A 81 3.70 -7.16 -14.99
C ILE A 81 3.53 -5.65 -14.81
N CYS A 82 2.59 -5.02 -15.53
CA CYS A 82 2.33 -3.58 -15.42
C CYS A 82 1.88 -3.15 -14.01
N TYR A 83 1.38 -4.06 -13.17
CA TYR A 83 0.97 -3.78 -11.79
C TYR A 83 2.13 -3.85 -10.79
N ILE A 84 3.27 -4.45 -11.15
CA ILE A 84 4.37 -4.70 -10.21
C ILE A 84 4.99 -3.40 -9.70
N GLY A 85 5.12 -2.40 -10.56
CA GLY A 85 5.79 -1.12 -10.21
C GLY A 85 5.08 -0.28 -9.14
N CYS A 86 3.86 -0.63 -8.75
CA CYS A 86 3.08 0.12 -7.76
C CYS A 86 2.28 -0.82 -6.85
N GLY A 87 1.07 -1.20 -7.24
CA GLY A 87 0.10 -1.86 -6.35
C GLY A 87 0.57 -3.20 -5.77
N VAL A 88 1.30 -4.00 -6.55
CA VAL A 88 1.81 -5.30 -6.09
C VAL A 88 2.90 -5.10 -5.04
N THR A 89 3.91 -4.32 -5.33
CA THR A 89 5.03 -4.06 -4.41
C THR A 89 4.57 -3.32 -3.15
N THR A 90 3.62 -2.39 -3.28
CA THR A 90 3.04 -1.67 -2.14
C THR A 90 2.32 -2.62 -1.19
N GLY A 91 1.40 -3.46 -1.69
CA GLY A 91 0.62 -4.35 -0.84
C GLY A 91 1.49 -5.44 -0.19
N ILE A 92 2.27 -6.16 -0.98
CA ILE A 92 3.14 -7.24 -0.47
C ILE A 92 4.25 -6.66 0.43
N GLY A 93 4.84 -5.53 0.05
CA GLY A 93 5.89 -4.86 0.82
C GLY A 93 5.40 -4.35 2.18
N ALA A 94 4.17 -3.86 2.26
CA ALA A 94 3.55 -3.47 3.53
C ALA A 94 3.46 -4.65 4.50
N VAL A 95 3.12 -5.83 4.03
CA VAL A 95 3.02 -7.05 4.84
C VAL A 95 4.41 -7.51 5.30
N ILE A 96 5.34 -7.70 4.35
CA ILE A 96 6.63 -8.35 4.62
C ILE A 96 7.62 -7.39 5.29
N ASN A 97 7.74 -6.16 4.76
CA ASN A 97 8.79 -5.23 5.16
C ASN A 97 8.36 -4.27 6.27
N THR A 98 7.13 -3.72 6.19
CA THR A 98 6.66 -2.71 7.13
C THR A 98 6.03 -3.36 8.36
N ALA A 99 4.98 -4.13 8.20
CA ALA A 99 4.25 -4.77 9.31
C ALA A 99 5.01 -5.96 9.89
N LYS A 100 5.75 -6.70 9.04
CA LYS A 100 6.47 -7.92 9.40
C LYS A 100 5.51 -8.95 9.99
N VAL A 101 4.51 -9.28 9.19
CA VAL A 101 3.52 -10.32 9.53
C VAL A 101 4.22 -11.67 9.61
N GLU A 102 3.92 -12.43 10.63
CA GLU A 102 4.51 -13.75 10.90
C GLU A 102 3.50 -14.89 10.59
N PRO A 103 3.99 -16.12 10.39
CA PRO A 103 3.11 -17.27 10.25
C PRO A 103 2.21 -17.46 11.47
N GLY A 104 0.90 -17.63 11.24
CA GLY A 104 -0.11 -17.79 12.29
C GLY A 104 -0.78 -16.50 12.73
N ASP A 105 -0.31 -15.32 12.31
CA ASP A 105 -0.95 -14.05 12.65
C ASP A 105 -2.34 -13.91 12.02
N ASN A 106 -3.25 -13.23 12.72
CA ASN A 106 -4.55 -12.81 12.20
C ASN A 106 -4.43 -11.43 11.54
N VAL A 107 -4.87 -11.33 10.29
CA VAL A 107 -4.74 -10.14 9.46
C VAL A 107 -6.11 -9.63 9.04
N VAL A 108 -6.36 -8.31 9.22
CA VAL A 108 -7.58 -7.63 8.73
C VAL A 108 -7.20 -6.58 7.69
N VAL A 109 -7.84 -6.62 6.52
CA VAL A 109 -7.59 -5.73 5.39
C VAL A 109 -8.83 -4.93 5.05
N PHE A 110 -8.78 -3.62 5.23
CA PHE A 110 -9.85 -2.69 4.88
C PHE A 110 -9.67 -2.19 3.45
N GLY A 111 -10.64 -2.54 2.58
CA GLY A 111 -10.63 -2.23 1.16
C GLY A 111 -9.93 -3.28 0.30
N LEU A 112 -10.70 -3.92 -0.58
CA LEU A 112 -10.25 -5.00 -1.45
C LEU A 112 -10.04 -4.52 -2.90
N GLY A 113 -9.43 -3.33 -3.04
CA GLY A 113 -8.90 -2.80 -4.28
C GLY A 113 -7.56 -3.42 -4.65
N GLY A 114 -6.86 -2.82 -5.63
CA GLY A 114 -5.57 -3.34 -6.10
C GLY A 114 -4.53 -3.53 -5.01
N ILE A 115 -4.43 -2.59 -4.06
CA ILE A 115 -3.49 -2.68 -2.94
C ILE A 115 -3.96 -3.73 -1.93
N GLY A 116 -5.22 -3.67 -1.49
CA GLY A 116 -5.74 -4.63 -0.52
C GLY A 116 -5.67 -6.08 -0.97
N LEU A 117 -5.94 -6.36 -2.25
CA LEU A 117 -5.75 -7.70 -2.83
C LEU A 117 -4.29 -8.17 -2.71
N ASN A 118 -3.33 -7.28 -2.92
CA ASN A 118 -1.92 -7.63 -2.77
C ASN A 118 -1.48 -7.74 -1.30
N VAL A 119 -2.13 -7.04 -0.37
CA VAL A 119 -1.97 -7.28 1.08
C VAL A 119 -2.45 -8.68 1.44
N LEU A 120 -3.64 -9.10 0.96
CA LEU A 120 -4.14 -10.48 1.17
C LEU A 120 -3.14 -11.52 0.63
N GLN A 121 -2.62 -11.29 -0.58
CA GLN A 121 -1.62 -12.17 -1.18
C GLN A 121 -0.33 -12.22 -0.36
N GLY A 122 0.15 -11.07 0.14
CA GLY A 122 1.29 -10.99 1.04
C GLY A 122 1.07 -11.75 2.34
N ALA A 123 -0.08 -11.59 2.98
CA ALA A 123 -0.47 -12.30 4.19
C ALA A 123 -0.50 -13.83 3.98
N ARG A 124 -1.07 -14.27 2.84
CA ARG A 124 -1.03 -15.69 2.45
C ARG A 124 0.40 -16.19 2.25
N LEU A 125 1.26 -15.42 1.59
CA LEU A 125 2.66 -15.80 1.31
C LEU A 125 3.47 -16.05 2.59
N VAL A 126 3.22 -15.26 3.63
CA VAL A 126 3.91 -15.41 4.93
C VAL A 126 3.25 -16.46 5.84
N GLY A 127 2.10 -17.01 5.47
CA GLY A 127 1.41 -18.04 6.25
C GLY A 127 0.55 -17.51 7.40
N ALA A 128 -0.04 -16.34 7.25
CA ALA A 128 -1.04 -15.82 8.18
C ALA A 128 -2.23 -16.81 8.31
N ASP A 129 -2.86 -16.87 9.49
CA ASP A 129 -3.95 -17.81 9.77
C ASP A 129 -5.28 -17.27 9.25
N LYS A 130 -5.89 -16.30 9.94
CA LYS A 130 -7.11 -15.65 9.47
C LYS A 130 -6.75 -14.43 8.63
N ILE A 131 -7.13 -14.44 7.36
CA ILE A 131 -6.95 -13.34 6.43
C ILE A 131 -8.33 -12.78 6.11
N ILE A 132 -8.69 -11.70 6.80
CA ILE A 132 -10.03 -11.13 6.79
C ILE A 132 -10.05 -9.93 5.86
N GLY A 133 -10.89 -9.96 4.84
CA GLY A 133 -11.10 -8.85 3.93
C GLY A 133 -12.40 -8.10 4.26
N VAL A 134 -12.31 -6.79 4.45
CA VAL A 134 -13.45 -5.90 4.74
C VAL A 134 -13.72 -5.01 3.53
N ASP A 135 -14.88 -5.16 2.91
CA ASP A 135 -15.30 -4.32 1.78
C ASP A 135 -16.83 -4.24 1.69
N ILE A 136 -17.35 -3.07 1.32
CA ILE A 136 -18.79 -2.85 1.12
C ILE A 136 -19.32 -3.47 -0.19
N ASN A 137 -18.43 -3.78 -1.13
CA ASN A 137 -18.79 -4.34 -2.42
C ASN A 137 -18.68 -5.87 -2.42
N PRO A 138 -19.80 -6.63 -2.38
CA PRO A 138 -19.76 -8.07 -2.32
C PRO A 138 -19.14 -8.73 -3.57
N ALA A 139 -19.09 -8.02 -4.70
CA ALA A 139 -18.43 -8.53 -5.91
C ALA A 139 -16.91 -8.70 -5.76
N ARG A 140 -16.32 -8.12 -4.70
CA ARG A 140 -14.89 -8.30 -4.39
C ARG A 140 -14.57 -9.65 -3.75
N ARG A 141 -15.55 -10.34 -3.19
CA ARG A 141 -15.35 -11.61 -2.48
C ARG A 141 -14.60 -12.64 -3.33
N GLU A 142 -15.14 -12.98 -4.50
CA GLU A 142 -14.58 -14.05 -5.33
C GLU A 142 -13.10 -13.81 -5.72
N ILE A 143 -12.77 -12.59 -6.10
CA ILE A 143 -11.37 -12.27 -6.44
C ILE A 143 -10.47 -12.27 -5.20
N ALA A 144 -10.94 -11.77 -4.06
CA ALA A 144 -10.19 -11.74 -2.82
C ALA A 144 -9.87 -13.16 -2.29
N GLU A 145 -10.78 -14.11 -2.43
CA GLU A 145 -10.56 -15.52 -2.10
C GLU A 145 -9.41 -16.12 -2.95
N LYS A 146 -9.34 -15.78 -4.24
CA LYS A 146 -8.23 -16.18 -5.12
C LYS A 146 -6.89 -15.61 -4.66
N PHE A 147 -6.91 -14.42 -4.04
CA PHE A 147 -5.73 -13.77 -3.46
C PHE A 147 -5.39 -14.25 -2.05
N GLY A 148 -6.19 -15.13 -1.46
CA GLY A 148 -5.87 -15.79 -0.19
C GLY A 148 -6.70 -15.35 0.99
N MET A 149 -7.77 -14.56 0.78
CA MET A 149 -8.72 -14.23 1.82
C MET A 149 -9.40 -15.48 2.37
N THR A 150 -9.50 -15.58 3.69
CA THR A 150 -10.21 -16.68 4.37
C THR A 150 -11.63 -16.28 4.80
N HIS A 151 -11.83 -15.01 5.16
CA HIS A 151 -13.13 -14.49 5.62
C HIS A 151 -13.42 -13.15 4.93
N PHE A 152 -14.62 -13.04 4.38
CA PHE A 152 -15.15 -11.78 3.84
C PHE A 152 -16.11 -11.14 4.82
N VAL A 153 -15.94 -9.86 5.10
CA VAL A 153 -16.83 -9.08 5.95
C VAL A 153 -17.35 -7.87 5.18
N ASN A 154 -18.67 -7.83 4.99
CA ASN A 154 -19.35 -6.64 4.51
C ASN A 154 -19.83 -5.83 5.73
N PRO A 155 -19.27 -4.65 6.00
CA PRO A 155 -19.65 -3.86 7.17
C PRO A 155 -21.14 -3.42 7.17
N LEU A 156 -21.78 -3.41 6.01
CA LEU A 156 -23.20 -3.09 5.89
C LEU A 156 -24.13 -4.26 6.31
N GLU A 157 -23.59 -5.47 6.45
CA GLU A 157 -24.30 -6.68 6.84
C GLU A 157 -24.01 -7.10 8.29
N VAL A 158 -23.08 -6.40 8.96
CA VAL A 158 -22.72 -6.68 10.36
C VAL A 158 -23.78 -6.09 11.29
N GLU A 159 -24.35 -6.92 12.18
CA GLU A 159 -25.22 -6.46 13.24
C GLU A 159 -24.38 -5.75 14.33
N GLY A 160 -24.63 -4.46 14.57
CA GLY A 160 -23.88 -3.64 15.53
C GLY A 160 -22.60 -3.02 14.94
N ASP A 161 -21.63 -2.79 15.80
CA ASP A 161 -20.40 -2.13 15.43
C ASP A 161 -19.36 -3.08 14.82
N LEU A 162 -18.73 -2.65 13.73
CA LEU A 162 -17.74 -3.45 13.00
C LEU A 162 -16.51 -3.84 13.85
N VAL A 163 -16.02 -2.91 14.71
CA VAL A 163 -14.80 -3.16 15.49
C VAL A 163 -14.98 -4.32 16.49
N PRO A 164 -16.03 -4.38 17.34
CA PRO A 164 -16.28 -5.54 18.19
C PRO A 164 -16.44 -6.84 17.39
N TYR A 165 -17.14 -6.81 16.26
CA TYR A 165 -17.28 -7.97 15.39
C TYR A 165 -15.95 -8.53 14.90
N LEU A 166 -15.04 -7.64 14.44
CA LEU A 166 -13.70 -8.05 14.01
C LEU A 166 -12.83 -8.56 15.16
N VAL A 167 -12.97 -7.97 16.35
CA VAL A 167 -12.27 -8.43 17.56
C VAL A 167 -12.71 -9.84 17.93
N ASP A 168 -14.01 -10.13 17.89
CA ASP A 168 -14.54 -11.46 18.18
C ASP A 168 -14.11 -12.47 17.09
N LEU A 169 -14.14 -12.10 15.83
CA LEU A 169 -13.72 -12.96 14.72
C LEU A 169 -12.23 -13.33 14.78
N THR A 170 -11.42 -12.51 15.42
CA THR A 170 -9.97 -12.69 15.61
C THR A 170 -9.57 -13.13 17.02
N ASP A 171 -10.53 -13.63 17.80
CA ASP A 171 -10.30 -14.17 19.15
C ASP A 171 -9.61 -13.17 20.11
N GLY A 172 -10.01 -11.90 20.07
CA GLY A 172 -9.49 -10.85 20.95
C GLY A 172 -8.80 -9.69 20.25
N GLY A 173 -8.82 -9.67 18.93
CA GLY A 173 -8.28 -8.63 18.05
C GLY A 173 -7.24 -9.15 17.08
N ALA A 174 -7.06 -8.46 15.98
CA ALA A 174 -6.08 -8.82 14.96
C ALA A 174 -4.64 -8.51 15.40
N ASP A 175 -3.68 -9.34 14.97
CA ASP A 175 -2.25 -9.05 15.11
C ASP A 175 -1.86 -7.90 14.20
N HIS A 176 -2.42 -7.89 12.99
CA HIS A 176 -2.19 -6.85 11.99
C HIS A 176 -3.47 -6.38 11.34
N SER A 177 -3.59 -5.09 11.13
CA SER A 177 -4.60 -4.51 10.25
C SER A 177 -3.96 -3.61 9.19
N PHE A 178 -4.59 -3.55 8.01
CA PHE A 178 -4.13 -2.73 6.89
C PHE A 178 -5.30 -1.87 6.38
N GLU A 179 -5.10 -0.55 6.35
CA GLU A 179 -6.05 0.35 5.74
C GLU A 179 -5.57 0.71 4.33
N CYS A 180 -6.37 0.34 3.31
CA CYS A 180 -6.01 0.41 1.88
C CYS A 180 -6.95 1.31 1.06
N ILE A 181 -7.74 2.18 1.70
CA ILE A 181 -8.75 3.03 1.06
C ILE A 181 -8.34 4.51 1.11
N GLY A 182 -7.81 4.97 2.24
CA GLY A 182 -7.55 6.37 2.51
C GLY A 182 -8.69 7.08 3.25
N ASN A 183 -9.44 6.35 4.09
CA ASN A 183 -10.53 6.87 4.88
C ASN A 183 -10.12 6.97 6.36
N VAL A 184 -10.17 8.19 6.93
CA VAL A 184 -9.70 8.45 8.30
C VAL A 184 -10.48 7.70 9.38
N ASP A 185 -11.79 7.49 9.17
CA ASP A 185 -12.62 6.75 10.11
C ASP A 185 -12.27 5.25 10.08
N LEU A 186 -11.98 4.71 8.89
CA LEU A 186 -11.52 3.33 8.73
C LEU A 186 -10.09 3.14 9.23
N MET A 187 -9.22 4.14 9.12
CA MET A 187 -7.88 4.11 9.74
C MET A 187 -7.99 3.92 11.26
N ARG A 188 -8.94 4.63 11.89
CA ARG A 188 -9.23 4.47 13.32
C ARG A 188 -9.77 3.08 13.63
N GLN A 189 -10.76 2.60 12.88
CA GLN A 189 -11.34 1.27 13.09
C GLN A 189 -10.29 0.17 12.90
N ALA A 190 -9.38 0.34 11.92
CA ALA A 190 -8.27 -0.56 11.69
C ALA A 190 -7.33 -0.65 12.90
N LEU A 191 -7.02 0.47 13.56
CA LEU A 191 -6.27 0.45 14.81
C LEU A 191 -7.05 -0.24 15.93
N GLU A 192 -8.32 0.13 16.10
CA GLU A 192 -9.13 -0.31 17.22
C GLU A 192 -9.51 -1.81 17.16
N CYS A 193 -9.50 -2.43 15.97
CA CYS A 193 -9.73 -3.86 15.79
C CYS A 193 -8.49 -4.74 16.10
N CYS A 194 -7.31 -4.14 16.20
CA CYS A 194 -6.11 -4.87 16.62
C CYS A 194 -6.18 -5.21 18.11
N HIS A 195 -5.55 -6.31 18.51
CA HIS A 195 -5.49 -6.67 19.92
C HIS A 195 -4.62 -5.70 20.73
N LYS A 196 -4.98 -5.47 21.99
CA LYS A 196 -4.08 -4.84 22.96
C LYS A 196 -2.91 -5.81 23.24
N GLY A 197 -1.72 -5.29 23.48
CA GLY A 197 -0.52 -6.11 23.57
C GLY A 197 0.18 -6.25 22.24
N TRP A 198 0.38 -5.10 21.55
CA TRP A 198 1.28 -4.93 20.41
C TRP A 198 0.70 -5.23 19.03
N GLY A 199 -0.62 -5.32 18.87
CA GLY A 199 -1.27 -5.37 17.58
C GLY A 199 -0.93 -4.12 16.74
N LYS A 200 -0.67 -4.30 15.43
CA LYS A 200 -0.14 -3.24 14.55
C LYS A 200 -1.15 -2.89 13.46
N SER A 201 -1.47 -1.61 13.35
CA SER A 201 -2.27 -1.08 12.23
C SER A 201 -1.38 -0.31 11.26
N THR A 202 -1.40 -0.69 10.00
CA THR A 202 -0.59 -0.10 8.93
C THR A 202 -1.48 0.65 7.95
N ILE A 203 -1.27 1.97 7.84
CA ILE A 203 -1.94 2.84 6.88
C ILE A 203 -1.18 2.79 5.56
N ILE A 204 -1.88 2.47 4.48
CA ILE A 204 -1.37 2.48 3.10
C ILE A 204 -2.23 3.42 2.24
N GLY A 205 -3.51 3.51 2.54
CA GLY A 205 -4.45 4.38 1.84
C GLY A 205 -4.08 5.86 1.99
N VAL A 206 -4.22 6.63 0.90
CA VAL A 206 -3.90 8.06 0.87
C VAL A 206 -5.17 8.86 1.13
N ALA A 207 -5.26 9.48 2.29
CA ALA A 207 -6.35 10.39 2.63
C ALA A 207 -6.20 11.75 1.91
N PRO A 208 -7.29 12.53 1.76
CA PRO A 208 -7.22 13.88 1.23
C PRO A 208 -6.25 14.77 2.02
N ALA A 209 -5.62 15.71 1.33
CA ALA A 209 -4.71 16.65 1.97
C ALA A 209 -5.41 17.45 3.08
N GLY A 210 -4.78 17.56 4.25
CA GLY A 210 -5.34 18.22 5.43
C GLY A 210 -6.27 17.36 6.28
N ALA A 211 -6.55 16.12 5.88
CA ALA A 211 -7.30 15.19 6.73
C ALA A 211 -6.44 14.76 7.93
N GLU A 212 -7.05 14.69 9.08
CA GLU A 212 -6.41 14.27 10.34
C GLU A 212 -7.00 12.96 10.84
N ILE A 213 -6.17 12.14 11.46
CA ILE A 213 -6.59 10.91 12.12
C ILE A 213 -6.62 11.13 13.64
N ALA A 214 -7.60 10.56 14.32
CA ALA A 214 -7.73 10.66 15.76
C ALA A 214 -8.12 9.31 16.39
N THR A 215 -7.56 9.01 17.54
CA THR A 215 -7.95 7.88 18.37
C THR A 215 -7.88 8.22 19.85
N ARG A 216 -8.48 7.38 20.67
CA ARG A 216 -8.36 7.53 22.13
C ARG A 216 -6.94 7.17 22.57
N PRO A 217 -6.25 7.98 23.39
CA PRO A 217 -4.87 7.70 23.82
C PRO A 217 -4.69 6.31 24.44
N PHE A 218 -5.72 5.79 25.10
CA PHE A 218 -5.68 4.47 25.71
C PHE A 218 -5.47 3.33 24.71
N GLN A 219 -5.85 3.52 23.44
CA GLN A 219 -5.57 2.53 22.39
C GLN A 219 -4.06 2.32 22.21
N LEU A 220 -3.29 3.40 22.29
CA LEU A 220 -1.82 3.35 22.15
C LEU A 220 -1.14 2.95 23.47
N VAL A 221 -1.64 3.41 24.62
CA VAL A 221 -1.12 3.04 25.96
C VAL A 221 -1.17 1.53 26.16
N THR A 222 -2.16 0.84 25.62
CA THR A 222 -2.29 -0.62 25.69
C THR A 222 -1.40 -1.37 24.70
N GLY A 223 -0.45 -0.71 24.06
CA GLY A 223 0.58 -1.33 23.25
C GLY A 223 0.27 -1.51 21.76
N ARG A 224 -0.88 -0.97 21.28
CA ARG A 224 -1.13 -0.94 19.84
C ARG A 224 -0.16 -0.01 19.13
N VAL A 225 0.22 -0.37 17.93
CA VAL A 225 1.09 0.43 17.06
C VAL A 225 0.30 0.97 15.88
N TRP A 226 0.38 2.27 15.63
CA TRP A 226 -0.15 2.90 14.44
C TRP A 226 1.00 3.39 13.57
N GLN A 227 1.14 2.85 12.38
CA GLN A 227 2.26 3.13 11.48
C GLN A 227 1.79 3.33 10.04
N GLY A 228 2.66 3.86 9.19
CA GLY A 228 2.43 3.98 7.75
C GLY A 228 3.36 3.09 6.95
N SER A 229 2.97 2.78 5.71
CA SER A 229 3.80 2.13 4.70
C SER A 229 3.78 2.95 3.41
N ALA A 230 4.95 3.28 2.88
CA ALA A 230 5.13 4.05 1.65
C ALA A 230 6.08 3.32 0.67
#